data_052f8688261d8e76be61c4d2c3a3e5a0
#
_entry.id   052f8688261d8e76be61c4d2c3a3e5a0
#
_cell.length_a   1.000
_cell.length_b   1.000
_cell.length_c   1.000
_cell.angle_alpha   90.00
_cell.angle_beta   90.00
_cell.angle_gamma   90.00
#
_symmetry.space_group_name_H-M   'P 1'
#
loop_
_entity.id
_entity.type
_entity.pdbx_description
1 polymer ?
#
loop_
_entity_poly.entity_id
_entity_poly.type
_entity_poly.pdbx_seq_one_letter_code
_entity_poly.pdbx_strand_id
1 'polypeptide(L)'
;MNKKQLSPESFQRDTFSALNDPQLRGNFKRAMNGLMEKRQAVFADVDEWQQLRELGRSVRANTLRKLPELLEQMEVNCTKNGIQVHWAESIDEANALVLEIAQRHGVKGVVKGKSMVSEEMELNHFLEQHGIEALEADLGEYIIQVDHELPS
;
A
#
# COMPACT_ATOMS: atom_id res chain seq x y z
N MET A 1 10.87 -13.39 -16.63
CA MET A 1 9.54 -13.32 -17.31
C MET A 1 9.27 -11.87 -17.68
N ASN A 2 8.85 -11.60 -18.93
CA ASN A 2 8.59 -10.20 -19.36
C ASN A 2 7.43 -9.62 -18.54
N LYS A 3 7.73 -8.64 -17.68
CA LYS A 3 6.68 -7.76 -17.13
C LYS A 3 5.93 -7.19 -18.33
N LYS A 4 4.62 -7.40 -18.38
CA LYS A 4 3.75 -6.77 -19.38
C LYS A 4 3.85 -5.27 -19.15
N GLN A 5 4.70 -4.60 -19.92
CA GLN A 5 4.91 -3.16 -19.80
C GLN A 5 3.57 -2.49 -20.13
N LEU A 6 2.96 -1.86 -19.14
CA LEU A 6 1.70 -1.13 -19.32
C LEU A 6 1.99 0.09 -20.20
N SER A 7 1.60 0.00 -21.47
CA SER A 7 1.57 1.16 -22.37
C SER A 7 0.17 1.78 -22.34
N PRO A 8 0.03 3.07 -22.69
CA PRO A 8 -1.31 3.69 -22.82
C PRO A 8 -2.24 2.90 -23.75
N GLU A 9 -1.69 2.31 -24.81
CA GLU A 9 -2.47 1.52 -25.76
C GLU A 9 -2.89 0.16 -25.18
N SER A 10 -2.02 -0.50 -24.42
CA SER A 10 -2.38 -1.75 -23.73
C SER A 10 -3.45 -1.50 -22.67
N PHE A 11 -3.34 -0.40 -21.92
CA PHE A 11 -4.33 -0.01 -20.92
C PHE A 11 -5.71 0.24 -21.57
N GLN A 12 -5.77 1.00 -22.68
CA GLN A 12 -7.03 1.25 -23.39
C GLN A 12 -7.68 -0.05 -23.88
N ARG A 13 -6.91 -0.94 -24.48
CA ARG A 13 -7.40 -2.22 -24.99
C ARG A 13 -7.94 -3.11 -23.85
N ASP A 14 -7.16 -3.23 -22.78
CA ASP A 14 -7.50 -4.09 -21.64
C ASP A 14 -8.72 -3.53 -20.89
N THR A 15 -8.81 -2.19 -20.76
CA THR A 15 -9.98 -1.49 -20.23
C THR A 15 -11.21 -1.72 -21.09
N PHE A 16 -11.08 -1.63 -22.41
CA PHE A 16 -12.21 -1.87 -23.33
C PHE A 16 -12.71 -3.33 -23.19
N SER A 17 -11.80 -4.29 -23.09
CA SER A 17 -12.16 -5.70 -22.88
C SER A 17 -12.90 -5.89 -21.55
N ALA A 18 -12.37 -5.35 -20.45
CA ALA A 18 -12.99 -5.43 -19.12
C ALA A 18 -14.37 -4.75 -19.07
N LEU A 19 -14.56 -3.61 -19.74
CA LEU A 19 -15.84 -2.91 -19.82
C LEU A 19 -16.89 -3.68 -20.63
N ASN A 20 -16.49 -4.56 -21.54
CA ASN A 20 -17.38 -5.40 -22.34
C ASN A 20 -17.59 -6.80 -21.75
N ASP A 21 -16.96 -7.14 -20.64
CA ASP A 21 -17.19 -8.39 -19.91
C ASP A 21 -18.41 -8.24 -18.97
N PRO A 22 -19.56 -8.84 -19.29
CA PRO A 22 -20.77 -8.72 -18.48
C PRO A 22 -20.62 -9.41 -17.11
N GLN A 23 -19.82 -10.49 -17.01
CA GLN A 23 -19.63 -11.21 -15.77
C GLN A 23 -18.76 -10.38 -14.80
N LEU A 24 -17.64 -9.86 -15.27
CA LEU A 24 -16.76 -9.00 -14.51
C LEU A 24 -17.51 -7.75 -14.00
N ARG A 25 -18.24 -7.07 -14.89
CA ARG A 25 -19.05 -5.91 -14.52
C ARG A 25 -20.15 -6.25 -13.52
N GLY A 26 -20.81 -7.39 -13.69
CA GLY A 26 -21.84 -7.87 -12.77
C GLY A 26 -21.28 -8.15 -11.38
N ASN A 27 -20.12 -8.79 -11.31
CA ASN A 27 -19.44 -9.09 -10.05
C ASN A 27 -19.00 -7.78 -9.34
N PHE A 28 -18.37 -6.88 -10.08
CA PHE A 28 -17.93 -5.59 -9.56
C PHE A 28 -19.10 -4.75 -9.04
N LYS A 29 -20.20 -4.65 -9.82
CA LYS A 29 -21.41 -3.93 -9.42
C LYS A 29 -22.00 -4.52 -8.13
N ARG A 30 -22.07 -5.84 -8.01
CA ARG A 30 -22.61 -6.52 -6.83
C ARG A 30 -21.74 -6.24 -5.58
N ALA A 31 -20.43 -6.33 -5.74
CA ALA A 31 -19.48 -6.03 -4.65
C ALA A 31 -19.60 -4.56 -4.20
N MET A 32 -19.59 -3.62 -5.14
CA MET A 32 -19.68 -2.19 -4.82
C MET A 32 -21.03 -1.81 -4.20
N ASN A 33 -22.15 -2.32 -4.73
CA ASN A 33 -23.46 -2.07 -4.14
C ASN A 33 -23.56 -2.62 -2.71
N GLY A 34 -23.06 -3.83 -2.45
CA GLY A 34 -23.04 -4.40 -1.11
C GLY A 34 -22.19 -3.57 -0.13
N LEU A 35 -21.07 -2.99 -0.55
CA LEU A 35 -20.28 -2.09 0.28
C LEU A 35 -20.99 -0.77 0.54
N MET A 36 -21.70 -0.22 -0.45
CA MET A 36 -22.48 1.01 -0.30
C MET A 36 -23.68 0.82 0.63
N GLU A 37 -24.40 -0.29 0.52
CA GLU A 37 -25.50 -0.64 1.41
C GLU A 37 -25.03 -0.78 2.86
N LYS A 38 -23.93 -1.49 3.10
CA LYS A 38 -23.31 -1.59 4.43
C LYS A 38 -22.91 -0.22 4.99
N ARG A 39 -22.32 0.63 4.16
CA ARG A 39 -21.98 1.99 4.55
C ARG A 39 -23.21 2.79 4.92
N GLN A 40 -24.28 2.75 4.11
CA GLN A 40 -25.53 3.45 4.38
C GLN A 40 -26.17 2.98 5.69
N ALA A 41 -26.18 1.67 5.94
CA ALA A 41 -26.72 1.12 7.17
C ALA A 41 -25.97 1.61 8.43
N VAL A 42 -24.64 1.68 8.37
CA VAL A 42 -23.81 2.16 9.49
C VAL A 42 -24.06 3.65 9.79
N PHE A 43 -24.37 4.46 8.78
CA PHE A 43 -24.56 5.91 8.95
C PHE A 43 -26.03 6.35 8.98
N ALA A 44 -26.97 5.44 8.84
CA ALA A 44 -28.40 5.76 8.83
C ALA A 44 -28.90 6.42 10.13
N ASP A 45 -28.29 6.04 11.26
CA ASP A 45 -28.70 6.50 12.60
C ASP A 45 -27.78 7.61 13.17
N VAL A 46 -26.89 8.17 12.34
CA VAL A 46 -25.96 9.21 12.78
C VAL A 46 -26.50 10.59 12.41
N ASP A 47 -27.19 11.25 13.33
CA ASP A 47 -27.81 12.56 13.13
C ASP A 47 -26.80 13.67 12.74
N GLU A 48 -25.56 13.55 13.19
CA GLU A 48 -24.51 14.56 13.00
C GLU A 48 -23.42 14.13 11.99
N TRP A 49 -23.76 13.26 11.04
CA TRP A 49 -22.80 12.71 10.09
C TRP A 49 -21.95 13.77 9.38
N GLN A 50 -22.56 14.85 8.93
CA GLN A 50 -21.82 15.91 8.22
C GLN A 50 -20.86 16.65 9.15
N GLN A 51 -21.24 16.85 10.41
CA GLN A 51 -20.37 17.47 11.43
C GLN A 51 -19.18 16.56 11.75
N LEU A 52 -19.40 15.25 11.88
CA LEU A 52 -18.31 14.27 12.09
C LEU A 52 -17.35 14.19 10.89
N ARG A 53 -17.87 14.28 9.67
CA ARG A 53 -17.02 14.34 8.47
C ARG A 53 -16.15 15.61 8.48
N GLU A 54 -16.74 16.75 8.81
CA GLU A 54 -16.00 18.01 8.86
C GLU A 54 -14.96 18.00 9.98
N LEU A 55 -15.30 17.44 11.14
CA LEU A 55 -14.34 17.21 12.21
C LEU A 55 -13.18 16.33 11.75
N GLY A 56 -13.45 15.20 11.10
CA GLY A 56 -12.42 14.32 10.55
C GLY A 56 -11.54 15.03 9.51
N ARG A 57 -12.13 15.86 8.65
CA ARG A 57 -11.39 16.69 7.69
C ARG A 57 -10.49 17.70 8.39
N SER A 58 -10.99 18.39 9.41
CA SER A 58 -10.22 19.39 10.15
C SER A 58 -9.07 18.76 10.94
N VAL A 59 -9.27 17.60 11.54
CA VAL A 59 -8.21 16.83 12.21
C VAL A 59 -7.08 16.48 11.24
N ARG A 60 -7.40 15.94 10.06
CA ARG A 60 -6.41 15.63 9.03
C ARG A 60 -5.67 16.87 8.55
N ALA A 61 -6.38 17.95 8.25
CA ALA A 61 -5.78 19.19 7.80
C ALA A 61 -4.84 19.77 8.86
N ASN A 62 -5.22 19.71 10.14
CA ASN A 62 -4.37 20.16 11.24
C ASN A 62 -3.12 19.28 11.41
N THR A 63 -3.26 17.96 11.26
CA THR A 63 -2.13 17.02 11.29
C THR A 63 -1.14 17.32 10.16
N LEU A 64 -1.63 17.49 8.92
CA LEU A 64 -0.77 17.79 7.78
C LEU A 64 -0.06 19.13 7.92
N ARG A 65 -0.72 20.14 8.50
CA ARG A 65 -0.10 21.45 8.76
C ARG A 65 1.05 21.37 9.77
N LYS A 66 0.98 20.41 10.71
CA LYS A 66 1.98 20.20 11.75
C LYS A 66 2.88 19.00 11.47
N LEU A 67 2.85 18.49 10.23
CA LEU A 67 3.55 17.26 9.91
C LEU A 67 5.06 17.32 10.21
N PRO A 68 5.79 18.41 9.89
CA PRO A 68 7.21 18.49 10.19
C PRO A 68 7.49 18.31 11.69
N GLU A 69 6.80 19.07 12.54
CA GLU A 69 7.00 19.02 14.01
C GLU A 69 6.62 17.63 14.57
N LEU A 70 5.57 17.02 14.02
CA LEU A 70 5.15 15.67 14.43
C LEU A 70 6.16 14.61 14.05
N LEU A 71 6.79 14.72 12.90
CA LEU A 71 7.83 13.80 12.44
C LEU A 71 9.10 13.96 13.28
N GLU A 72 9.54 15.18 13.58
CA GLU A 72 10.65 15.43 14.49
C GLU A 72 10.38 14.85 15.89
N GLN A 73 9.18 15.06 16.42
CA GLN A 73 8.77 14.48 17.71
C GLN A 73 8.75 12.96 17.67
N MET A 74 8.28 12.37 16.58
CA MET A 74 8.29 10.90 16.38
C MET A 74 9.72 10.38 16.40
N GLU A 75 10.64 10.98 15.64
CA GLU A 75 12.04 10.56 15.60
C GLU A 75 12.69 10.61 16.99
N VAL A 76 12.50 11.72 17.72
CA VAL A 76 13.02 11.88 19.09
C VAL A 76 12.48 10.77 20.00
N ASN A 77 11.17 10.49 19.93
CA ASN A 77 10.55 9.49 20.79
C ASN A 77 10.98 8.07 20.41
N CYS A 78 11.07 7.77 19.12
CA CYS A 78 11.59 6.49 18.63
C CYS A 78 13.02 6.26 19.11
N THR A 79 13.89 7.24 18.94
CA THR A 79 15.30 7.17 19.36
C THR A 79 15.45 6.97 20.87
N LYS A 80 14.66 7.65 21.69
CA LYS A 80 14.63 7.45 23.15
C LYS A 80 14.26 6.02 23.55
N ASN A 81 13.47 5.34 22.72
CA ASN A 81 13.07 3.95 22.94
C ASN A 81 13.99 2.93 22.23
N GLY A 82 15.14 3.36 21.74
CA GLY A 82 16.13 2.50 21.09
C GLY A 82 15.78 2.11 19.65
N ILE A 83 14.81 2.79 19.04
CA ILE A 83 14.41 2.58 17.63
C ILE A 83 15.28 3.49 16.76
N GLN A 84 15.88 2.92 15.73
CA GLN A 84 16.59 3.68 14.71
C GLN A 84 15.60 4.16 13.64
N VAL A 85 15.56 5.46 13.41
CA VAL A 85 14.73 6.07 12.36
C VAL A 85 15.63 6.41 11.18
N HIS A 86 15.18 6.04 9.99
CA HIS A 86 15.85 6.34 8.74
C HIS A 86 14.94 7.19 7.86
N TRP A 87 15.53 8.18 7.20
CA TRP A 87 14.84 9.04 6.25
C TRP A 87 15.31 8.72 4.84
N ALA A 88 14.41 8.75 3.89
CA ALA A 88 14.69 8.57 2.48
C ALA A 88 13.85 9.56 1.66
N GLU A 89 14.46 10.24 0.70
CA GLU A 89 13.80 11.19 -0.18
C GLU A 89 13.32 10.54 -1.49
N SER A 90 13.83 9.33 -1.78
CA SER A 90 13.48 8.59 -2.99
C SER A 90 13.26 7.10 -2.71
N ILE A 91 12.60 6.42 -3.65
CA ILE A 91 12.42 4.96 -3.61
C ILE A 91 13.77 4.24 -3.62
N ASP A 92 14.70 4.69 -4.46
CA ASP A 92 16.03 4.06 -4.56
C ASP A 92 16.79 4.15 -3.24
N GLU A 93 16.74 5.29 -2.58
CA GLU A 93 17.35 5.49 -1.27
C GLU A 93 16.70 4.62 -0.20
N ALA A 94 15.37 4.56 -0.17
CA ALA A 94 14.64 3.70 0.77
C ALA A 94 14.98 2.22 0.57
N ASN A 95 15.00 1.75 -0.66
CA ASN A 95 15.39 0.38 -0.99
C ASN A 95 16.85 0.08 -0.60
N ALA A 96 17.77 1.03 -0.86
CA ALA A 96 19.17 0.88 -0.47
C ALA A 96 19.35 0.80 1.04
N LEU A 97 18.63 1.60 1.82
CA LEU A 97 18.63 1.54 3.28
C LEU A 97 18.15 0.18 3.81
N VAL A 98 17.05 -0.33 3.26
CA VAL A 98 16.55 -1.67 3.64
C VAL A 98 17.58 -2.75 3.32
N LEU A 99 18.19 -2.70 2.14
CA LEU A 99 19.23 -3.65 1.73
C LEU A 99 20.46 -3.59 2.65
N GLU A 100 20.93 -2.38 2.97
CA GLU A 100 22.07 -2.18 3.88
C GLU A 100 21.80 -2.79 5.25
N ILE A 101 20.62 -2.56 5.82
CA ILE A 101 20.21 -3.14 7.10
C ILE A 101 20.19 -4.67 7.00
N ALA A 102 19.58 -5.23 5.96
CA ALA A 102 19.52 -6.68 5.77
C ALA A 102 20.92 -7.32 5.63
N GLN A 103 21.80 -6.70 4.86
CA GLN A 103 23.18 -7.17 4.68
C GLN A 103 24.00 -7.09 5.98
N ARG A 104 23.88 -5.99 6.73
CA ARG A 104 24.56 -5.80 8.03
C ARG A 104 24.21 -6.90 9.02
N HIS A 105 23.01 -7.42 8.96
CA HIS A 105 22.52 -8.50 9.83
C HIS A 105 22.62 -9.90 9.21
N GLY A 106 23.18 -10.04 8.01
CA GLY A 106 23.30 -11.32 7.32
C GLY A 106 21.95 -11.96 6.97
N VAL A 107 20.93 -11.16 6.75
CA VAL A 107 19.57 -11.62 6.46
C VAL A 107 19.50 -12.25 5.08
N LYS A 108 18.89 -13.43 4.97
CA LYS A 108 18.66 -14.14 3.71
C LYS A 108 17.20 -14.14 3.27
N GLY A 109 16.29 -13.82 4.19
CA GLY A 109 14.88 -13.74 3.91
C GLY A 109 14.19 -12.72 4.81
N VAL A 110 13.20 -12.01 4.29
CA VAL A 110 12.35 -11.08 5.00
C VAL A 110 10.89 -11.51 4.85
N VAL A 111 10.12 -11.30 5.90
CA VAL A 111 8.67 -11.49 5.88
C VAL A 111 8.04 -10.13 6.06
N LYS A 112 7.13 -9.78 5.19
CA LYS A 112 6.41 -8.52 5.26
C LYS A 112 4.91 -8.72 5.08
N GLY A 113 4.12 -7.74 5.46
CA GLY A 113 2.69 -7.80 5.28
C GLY A 113 2.06 -6.41 5.35
N LYS A 114 1.00 -6.23 4.54
CA LYS A 114 0.11 -5.07 4.54
C LYS A 114 0.81 -3.70 4.40
N SER A 115 1.87 -3.65 3.59
CA SER A 115 2.59 -2.41 3.32
C SER A 115 2.45 -1.99 1.86
N MET A 116 1.48 -1.12 1.57
CA MET A 116 1.29 -0.52 0.24
C MET A 116 2.55 0.23 -0.23
N VAL A 117 3.24 0.91 0.69
CA VAL A 117 4.47 1.64 0.37
C VAL A 117 5.55 0.70 -0.15
N SER A 118 5.75 -0.46 0.50
CA SER A 118 6.76 -1.42 0.03
C SER A 118 6.40 -2.07 -1.31
N GLU A 119 5.12 -2.13 -1.67
CA GLU A 119 4.68 -2.56 -3.00
C GLU A 119 4.97 -1.49 -4.06
N GLU A 120 4.64 -0.21 -3.77
CA GLU A 120 4.95 0.92 -4.65
C GLU A 120 6.45 1.06 -4.89
N MET A 121 7.27 0.72 -3.89
CA MET A 121 8.73 0.69 -3.99
C MET A 121 9.27 -0.52 -4.78
N GLU A 122 8.43 -1.47 -5.15
CA GLU A 122 8.84 -2.77 -5.71
C GLU A 122 9.90 -3.49 -4.84
N LEU A 123 9.80 -3.35 -3.52
CA LEU A 123 10.81 -3.81 -2.56
C LEU A 123 11.12 -5.30 -2.70
N ASN A 124 10.11 -6.16 -2.93
CA ASN A 124 10.32 -7.61 -3.12
C ASN A 124 11.26 -7.88 -4.28
N HIS A 125 10.95 -7.29 -5.44
CA HIS A 125 11.76 -7.46 -6.63
C HIS A 125 13.20 -6.95 -6.45
N PHE A 126 13.33 -5.81 -5.76
CA PHE A 126 14.64 -5.23 -5.45
C PHE A 126 15.47 -6.16 -4.56
N LEU A 127 14.89 -6.72 -3.47
CA LEU A 127 15.58 -7.62 -2.57
C LEU A 127 15.96 -8.95 -3.23
N GLU A 128 15.07 -9.52 -4.05
CA GLU A 128 15.33 -10.74 -4.82
C GLU A 128 16.50 -10.59 -5.78
N GLN A 129 16.64 -9.43 -6.44
CA GLN A 129 17.81 -9.12 -7.28
C GLN A 129 19.13 -9.13 -6.49
N HIS A 130 19.08 -8.92 -5.18
CA HIS A 130 20.22 -8.93 -4.27
C HIS A 130 20.34 -10.24 -3.47
N GLY A 131 19.59 -11.28 -3.85
CA GLY A 131 19.67 -12.61 -3.24
C GLY A 131 18.99 -12.73 -1.87
N ILE A 132 18.09 -11.81 -1.53
CA ILE A 132 17.29 -11.85 -0.31
C ILE A 132 15.86 -12.22 -0.69
N GLU A 133 15.36 -13.35 -0.15
CA GLU A 133 14.00 -13.79 -0.37
C GLU A 133 13.00 -12.87 0.36
N ALA A 134 11.96 -12.41 -0.31
CA ALA A 134 10.90 -11.60 0.29
C ALA A 134 9.57 -12.39 0.26
N LEU A 135 9.00 -12.65 1.43
CA LEU A 135 7.77 -13.40 1.59
C LEU A 135 6.63 -12.51 2.06
N GLU A 136 5.50 -12.54 1.34
CA GLU A 136 4.26 -11.90 1.79
C GLU A 136 3.55 -12.75 2.84
N ALA A 137 3.19 -12.13 3.97
CA ALA A 137 2.50 -12.80 5.07
C ALA A 137 0.96 -12.73 4.98
N ASP A 138 0.42 -11.83 4.15
CA ASP A 138 -1.02 -11.76 3.86
C ASP A 138 -1.40 -12.80 2.81
N LEU A 139 -2.48 -13.54 3.04
CA LEU A 139 -2.89 -14.62 2.14
C LEU A 139 -3.17 -14.14 0.70
N GLY A 140 -3.83 -13.00 0.56
CA GLY A 140 -4.16 -12.44 -0.76
C GLY A 140 -2.90 -12.03 -1.52
N GLU A 141 -2.01 -11.31 -0.85
CA GLU A 141 -0.72 -10.88 -1.41
C GLU A 141 0.20 -12.07 -1.71
N TYR A 142 0.19 -13.09 -0.85
CA TYR A 142 0.96 -14.32 -1.07
C TYR A 142 0.48 -15.08 -2.33
N ILE A 143 -0.83 -15.18 -2.55
CA ILE A 143 -1.38 -15.81 -3.77
C ILE A 143 -0.93 -15.05 -5.02
N ILE A 144 -0.99 -13.71 -4.99
CA ILE A 144 -0.52 -12.85 -6.07
C ILE A 144 0.99 -13.02 -6.31
N GLN A 145 1.77 -13.11 -5.23
CA GLN A 145 3.22 -13.34 -5.31
C GLN A 145 3.54 -14.67 -5.97
N VAL A 146 2.85 -15.76 -5.59
CA VAL A 146 3.08 -17.11 -6.14
C VAL A 146 2.69 -17.19 -7.62
N ASP A 147 1.62 -16.52 -8.01
CA ASP A 147 1.14 -16.52 -9.40
C ASP A 147 1.82 -15.48 -10.27
N HIS A 148 2.66 -14.61 -9.68
CA HIS A 148 3.36 -13.52 -10.35
C HIS A 148 2.44 -12.55 -11.09
N GLU A 149 1.23 -12.37 -10.57
CA GLU A 149 0.25 -11.41 -11.08
C GLU A 149 0.46 -10.00 -10.48
N LEU A 150 -0.17 -9.01 -11.11
CA LEU A 150 -0.30 -7.70 -10.51
C LEU A 150 -1.57 -7.66 -9.67
N PRO A 151 -1.58 -6.98 -8.52
CA PRO A 151 -2.80 -6.76 -7.76
C PRO A 151 -3.83 -6.05 -8.64
N SER A 152 -4.99 -6.65 -8.79
CA SER A 152 -6.08 -6.16 -9.65
C SER A 152 -7.06 -5.29 -8.88
#